data_830f06fbb2fd8d7c9249185fd7038e10
#
_entry.id   830f06fbb2fd8d7c9249185fd7038e10
#
_cell.length_a   1.000
_cell.length_b   1.000
_cell.length_c   1.000
_cell.angle_alpha   90.00
_cell.angle_beta   90.00
_cell.angle_gamma   90.00
#
_symmetry.space_group_name_H-M   'P 1'
#
loop_
_entity.id
_entity.type
_entity.pdbx_description
1 polymer ?
#
loop_
_entity_poly.entity_id
_entity_poly.type
_entity_poly.pdbx_seq_one_letter_code
_entity_poly.pdbx_strand_id
1 'polypeptide(L)'
;MHAFIIEDDYLIGQSLQDMLEGLGFKSFSFARSEDTAVMGARDQRIDLITADVRLLPGDGLNAVEKICAKRDIPVIFITGYADELQERAPDATVVEKPVKREELMRAVGEVFSRKRTVR
;
A
#
# COMPACT_ATOMS: atom_id res chain seq x y z
N MET A 1 -6.68 9.74 9.59
CA MET A 1 -6.55 9.06 8.29
C MET A 1 -6.54 7.56 8.47
N HIS A 2 -7.07 6.86 7.49
CA HIS A 2 -7.20 5.40 7.49
C HIS A 2 -6.28 4.76 6.44
N ALA A 3 -5.49 3.78 6.86
CA ALA A 3 -4.59 3.05 5.96
C ALA A 3 -5.08 1.62 5.78
N PHE A 4 -5.04 1.15 4.53
CA PHE A 4 -5.37 -0.23 4.19
C PHE A 4 -4.07 -0.96 3.84
N ILE A 5 -3.74 -1.97 4.63
CA ILE A 5 -2.47 -2.70 4.52
C ILE A 5 -2.77 -4.06 3.89
N ILE A 6 -2.22 -4.27 2.69
CA ILE A 6 -2.37 -5.53 1.94
C ILE A 6 -1.04 -6.27 2.07
N GLU A 7 -1.00 -7.26 2.95
CA GLU A 7 0.23 -7.95 3.31
C GLU A 7 -0.11 -9.33 3.88
N ASP A 8 0.48 -10.39 3.37
CA ASP A 8 0.22 -11.73 3.86
C ASP A 8 1.08 -12.13 5.07
N ASP A 9 2.15 -11.41 5.35
CA ASP A 9 2.98 -11.64 6.54
C ASP A 9 2.49 -10.78 7.69
N TYR A 10 2.01 -11.44 8.74
CA TYR A 10 1.42 -10.74 9.89
C TYR A 10 2.41 -9.79 10.56
N LEU A 11 3.66 -10.21 10.74
CA LEU A 11 4.65 -9.40 11.44
C LEU A 11 5.01 -8.14 10.63
N ILE A 12 5.11 -8.28 9.32
CA ILE A 12 5.36 -7.12 8.46
C ILE A 12 4.18 -6.17 8.52
N GLY A 13 2.96 -6.71 8.47
CA GLY A 13 1.75 -5.88 8.58
C GLY A 13 1.70 -5.07 9.88
N GLN A 14 2.04 -5.71 11.00
CA GLN A 14 2.08 -5.02 12.30
C GLN A 14 3.18 -3.95 12.33
N SER A 15 4.33 -4.24 11.76
CA SER A 15 5.42 -3.27 11.69
C SER A 15 5.00 -2.05 10.87
N LEU A 16 4.32 -2.26 9.75
CA LEU A 16 3.80 -1.16 8.93
C LEU A 16 2.79 -0.33 9.70
N GLN A 17 1.88 -0.98 10.43
CA GLN A 17 0.91 -0.26 11.25
C GLN A 17 1.63 0.64 12.26
N ASP A 18 2.62 0.10 12.97
CA ASP A 18 3.34 0.88 13.97
C ASP A 18 4.01 2.11 13.36
N MET A 19 4.65 1.94 12.21
CA MET A 19 5.30 3.05 11.53
C MET A 19 4.29 4.09 11.07
N LEU A 20 3.16 3.66 10.52
CA LEU A 20 2.13 4.56 10.04
C LEU A 20 1.42 5.29 11.18
N GLU A 21 1.25 4.64 12.33
CA GLU A 21 0.74 5.31 13.53
C GLU A 21 1.65 6.48 13.91
N GLY A 22 2.94 6.28 13.82
CA GLY A 22 3.91 7.34 14.07
C GLY A 22 3.81 8.51 13.09
N LEU A 23 3.21 8.29 11.93
CA LEU A 23 3.01 9.33 10.91
C LEU A 23 1.62 9.96 10.97
N GLY A 24 0.79 9.58 11.95
CA GLY A 24 -0.51 10.20 12.18
C GLY A 24 -1.72 9.42 11.69
N PHE A 25 -1.54 8.22 11.16
CA PHE A 25 -2.67 7.36 10.81
C PHE A 25 -3.28 6.79 12.08
N LYS A 26 -4.59 6.80 12.17
CA LYS A 26 -5.30 6.44 13.39
C LYS A 26 -6.18 5.21 13.27
N SER A 27 -6.47 4.76 12.07
CA SER A 27 -7.24 3.54 11.87
C SER A 27 -6.64 2.74 10.73
N PHE A 28 -6.84 1.43 10.79
CA PHE A 28 -6.20 0.49 9.88
C PHE A 28 -7.13 -0.64 9.54
N SER A 29 -7.04 -1.13 8.31
CA SER A 29 -7.64 -2.38 7.91
C SER A 29 -6.59 -3.21 7.19
N PHE A 30 -6.78 -4.52 7.16
CA PHE A 30 -5.80 -5.46 6.63
C PHE A 30 -6.46 -6.43 5.67
N ALA A 31 -5.69 -6.83 4.64
CA ALA A 31 -6.07 -7.94 3.80
C ALA A 31 -4.83 -8.76 3.49
N ARG A 32 -4.98 -10.07 3.32
CA ARG A 32 -3.86 -10.98 3.15
C ARG A 32 -3.77 -11.58 1.76
N SER A 33 -4.77 -11.35 0.92
CA SER A 33 -4.84 -11.91 -0.42
C SER A 33 -5.43 -10.90 -1.39
N GLU A 34 -5.30 -11.18 -2.67
CA GLU A 34 -5.89 -10.33 -3.70
C GLU A 34 -7.41 -10.20 -3.51
N ASP A 35 -8.10 -11.33 -3.36
CA ASP A 35 -9.56 -11.32 -3.26
C ASP A 35 -10.06 -10.62 -2.00
N THR A 36 -9.45 -10.88 -0.86
CA THR A 36 -9.87 -10.22 0.38
C THR A 36 -9.58 -8.73 0.35
N ALA A 37 -8.53 -8.32 -0.35
CA ALA A 37 -8.23 -6.90 -0.51
C ALA A 37 -9.30 -6.20 -1.35
N VAL A 38 -9.64 -6.77 -2.49
CA VAL A 38 -10.64 -6.17 -3.37
C VAL A 38 -11.99 -6.09 -2.67
N MET A 39 -12.41 -7.17 -2.01
CA MET A 39 -13.69 -7.18 -1.29
C MET A 39 -13.69 -6.24 -0.09
N GLY A 40 -12.61 -6.24 0.68
CA GLY A 40 -12.51 -5.42 1.87
C GLY A 40 -12.49 -3.93 1.59
N ALA A 41 -11.97 -3.53 0.44
CA ALA A 41 -11.88 -2.11 0.08
C ALA A 41 -13.20 -1.49 -0.33
N ARG A 42 -14.20 -2.30 -0.70
CA ARG A 42 -15.44 -1.80 -1.34
C ARG A 42 -16.20 -0.76 -0.54
N ASP A 43 -16.33 -0.98 0.75
CA ASP A 43 -17.24 -0.19 1.58
C ASP A 43 -16.49 0.65 2.61
N GLN A 44 -15.20 0.90 2.42
CA GLN A 44 -14.47 1.71 3.36
C GLN A 44 -13.81 2.90 2.68
N ARG A 45 -13.68 3.97 3.44
CA ARG A 45 -12.93 5.13 3.03
C ARG A 45 -11.45 4.85 3.35
N ILE A 46 -10.61 4.94 2.35
CA ILE A 46 -9.18 4.64 2.47
C ILE A 46 -8.38 5.87 2.05
N ASP A 47 -7.48 6.30 2.92
CA ASP A 47 -6.60 7.44 2.64
C ASP A 47 -5.26 7.00 2.05
N LEU A 48 -4.83 5.77 2.35
CA LEU A 48 -3.56 5.23 1.86
C LEU A 48 -3.66 3.72 1.76
N ILE A 49 -3.13 3.17 0.67
CA ILE A 49 -2.94 1.71 0.54
C ILE A 49 -1.44 1.42 0.59
N THR A 50 -1.03 0.46 1.42
CA THR A 50 0.28 -0.16 1.29
C THR A 50 0.05 -1.59 0.81
N ALA A 51 0.78 -2.03 -0.21
CA ALA A 51 0.51 -3.33 -0.82
C ALA A 51 1.80 -4.07 -1.15
N ASP A 52 1.89 -5.31 -0.69
CA ASP A 52 2.90 -6.23 -1.17
C ASP A 52 2.50 -6.72 -2.55
N VAL A 53 3.45 -6.88 -3.44
CA VAL A 53 3.20 -7.36 -4.79
C VAL A 53 2.85 -8.84 -4.79
N ARG A 54 3.63 -9.64 -4.07
CA ARG A 54 3.38 -11.09 -4.00
C ARG A 54 2.56 -11.44 -2.77
N LEU A 55 1.38 -11.97 -3.02
CA LEU A 55 0.46 -12.42 -1.98
C LEU A 55 0.24 -13.94 -2.13
N LEU A 56 -0.20 -14.57 -1.07
CA LEU A 56 -0.54 -15.99 -1.08
C LEU A 56 -1.96 -16.17 -0.55
N PRO A 57 -2.96 -16.30 -1.43
CA PRO A 57 -2.82 -16.29 -2.90
C PRO A 57 -2.99 -14.89 -3.49
N GLY A 58 -2.53 -14.75 -4.73
CA GLY A 58 -2.84 -13.59 -5.54
C GLY A 58 -1.70 -12.62 -5.72
N ASP A 59 -2.03 -11.45 -6.22
CA ASP A 59 -1.08 -10.44 -6.65
C ASP A 59 -1.55 -9.07 -6.16
N GLY A 60 -0.65 -8.36 -5.44
CA GLY A 60 -0.98 -7.05 -4.87
C GLY A 60 -1.16 -5.96 -5.90
N LEU A 61 -0.43 -6.01 -7.02
CA LEU A 61 -0.62 -5.02 -8.08
C LEU A 61 -2.00 -5.18 -8.71
N ASN A 62 -2.41 -6.41 -8.99
CA ASN A 62 -3.76 -6.66 -9.51
C ASN A 62 -4.83 -6.19 -8.54
N ALA A 63 -4.64 -6.42 -7.24
CA ALA A 63 -5.58 -5.96 -6.22
C ALA A 63 -5.72 -4.45 -6.26
N VAL A 64 -4.59 -3.74 -6.28
CA VAL A 64 -4.58 -2.28 -6.31
C VAL A 64 -5.25 -1.75 -7.58
N GLU A 65 -4.96 -2.34 -8.73
CA GLU A 65 -5.58 -1.91 -9.98
C GLU A 65 -7.10 -2.04 -9.92
N LYS A 66 -7.60 -3.13 -9.35
CA LYS A 66 -9.04 -3.32 -9.20
C LYS A 66 -9.65 -2.34 -8.21
N ILE A 67 -8.99 -2.10 -7.09
CA ILE A 67 -9.47 -1.17 -6.07
C ILE A 67 -9.51 0.25 -6.61
N CYS A 68 -8.47 0.65 -7.31
CA CYS A 68 -8.28 2.03 -7.78
C CYS A 68 -8.87 2.29 -9.17
N ALA A 69 -9.58 1.33 -9.76
CA ALA A 69 -10.14 1.49 -11.11
C ALA A 69 -11.01 2.73 -11.24
N LYS A 70 -11.73 3.10 -10.16
CA LYS A 70 -12.59 4.27 -10.13
C LYS A 70 -12.35 5.14 -8.89
N ARG A 71 -11.22 4.94 -8.23
CA ARG A 71 -10.91 5.65 -6.98
C ARG A 71 -9.45 6.09 -7.01
N ASP A 72 -9.23 7.35 -6.72
CA ASP A 72 -7.88 7.91 -6.67
C ASP A 72 -7.36 7.84 -5.24
N ILE A 73 -6.73 6.73 -4.90
CA ILE A 73 -6.17 6.48 -3.58
C ILE A 73 -4.66 6.43 -3.69
N PRO A 74 -3.92 7.17 -2.86
CA PRO A 74 -2.45 7.04 -2.82
C PRO A 74 -2.02 5.62 -2.48
N VAL A 75 -1.04 5.09 -3.21
CA VAL A 75 -0.57 3.72 -3.05
C VAL A 75 0.94 3.69 -2.90
N ILE A 76 1.43 2.93 -1.93
CA ILE A 76 2.84 2.61 -1.78
C ILE A 76 2.96 1.09 -1.86
N PHE A 77 3.80 0.60 -2.77
CA PHE A 77 4.10 -0.83 -2.82
C PHE A 77 5.26 -1.15 -1.89
N ILE A 78 5.12 -2.22 -1.12
CA ILE A 78 6.11 -2.68 -0.16
C ILE A 78 6.54 -4.08 -0.61
N THR A 79 7.76 -4.22 -1.14
CA THR A 79 8.12 -5.48 -1.76
C THR A 79 9.61 -5.77 -1.68
N GLY A 80 9.96 -7.06 -1.66
CA GLY A 80 11.32 -7.52 -1.88
C GLY A 80 11.66 -7.70 -3.35
N TYR A 81 10.73 -7.41 -4.25
CA TYR A 81 10.85 -7.65 -5.69
C TYR A 81 10.66 -6.36 -6.47
N ALA A 82 11.42 -5.33 -6.10
CA ALA A 82 11.27 -4.00 -6.68
C ALA A 82 11.49 -3.98 -8.19
N ASP A 83 12.45 -4.75 -8.69
CA ASP A 83 12.75 -4.79 -10.14
C ASP A 83 11.57 -5.35 -10.92
N GLU A 84 10.95 -6.40 -10.42
CA GLU A 84 9.77 -6.99 -11.04
C GLU A 84 8.63 -5.98 -11.10
N LEU A 85 8.41 -5.28 -10.01
CA LEU A 85 7.36 -4.27 -9.96
C LEU A 85 7.65 -3.10 -10.92
N GLN A 86 8.91 -2.69 -11.01
CA GLN A 86 9.29 -1.58 -11.88
C GLN A 86 8.97 -1.88 -13.34
N GLU A 87 9.13 -3.12 -13.77
CA GLU A 87 8.76 -3.51 -15.12
C GLU A 87 7.25 -3.44 -15.35
N ARG A 88 6.47 -3.81 -14.35
CA ARG A 88 5.01 -3.85 -14.46
C ARG A 88 4.35 -2.50 -14.22
N ALA A 89 4.94 -1.67 -13.38
CA ALA A 89 4.38 -0.37 -12.98
C ALA A 89 5.52 0.62 -12.74
N PRO A 90 6.10 1.18 -13.80
CA PRO A 90 7.31 2.01 -13.66
C PRO A 90 7.10 3.30 -12.87
N ASP A 91 5.87 3.80 -12.78
CA ASP A 91 5.59 5.03 -12.05
C ASP A 91 5.17 4.80 -10.60
N ALA A 92 5.15 3.54 -10.15
CA ALA A 92 4.72 3.24 -8.80
C ALA A 92 5.72 3.71 -7.76
N THR A 93 5.22 4.14 -6.60
CA THR A 93 6.04 4.45 -5.45
C THR A 93 6.32 3.15 -4.69
N VAL A 94 7.59 2.84 -4.49
CA VAL A 94 8.03 1.55 -3.94
C VAL A 94 8.92 1.76 -2.73
N VAL A 95 8.68 0.96 -1.69
CA VAL A 95 9.61 0.82 -0.56
C VAL A 95 10.05 -0.63 -0.52
N GLU A 96 11.35 -0.86 -0.54
CA GLU A 96 11.89 -2.22 -0.53
C GLU A 96 11.93 -2.80 0.88
N LYS A 97 11.67 -4.09 0.97
CA LYS A 97 11.83 -4.83 2.23
C LYS A 97 13.32 -5.11 2.48
N PRO A 98 13.78 -5.03 3.72
CA PRO A 98 13.05 -4.70 4.95
C PRO A 98 12.71 -3.21 5.01
N VAL A 99 11.51 -2.91 5.50
CA VAL A 99 11.00 -1.53 5.52
C VAL A 99 11.73 -0.71 6.58
N LYS A 100 12.24 0.45 6.17
CA LYS A 100 12.85 1.41 7.08
C LYS A 100 11.92 2.59 7.27
N ARG A 101 11.84 3.08 8.51
CA ARG A 101 10.92 4.15 8.88
C ARG A 101 11.11 5.39 8.00
N GLU A 102 12.35 5.79 7.76
CA GLU A 102 12.62 7.00 6.96
C GLU A 102 12.18 6.84 5.51
N GLU A 103 12.35 5.65 4.95
CA GLU A 103 11.93 5.37 3.58
C GLU A 103 10.42 5.39 3.45
N LEU A 104 9.73 4.79 4.42
CA LEU A 104 8.28 4.81 4.42
C LEU A 104 7.74 6.23 4.58
N MET A 105 8.32 7.00 5.50
CA MET A 105 7.94 8.40 5.71
C MET A 105 8.10 9.22 4.43
N ARG A 106 9.21 9.03 3.72
CA ARG A 106 9.46 9.73 2.46
C ARG A 106 8.42 9.33 1.41
N ALA A 107 8.12 8.04 1.31
CA ALA A 107 7.14 7.54 0.36
C ALA A 107 5.75 8.09 0.63
N VAL A 108 5.34 8.15 1.90
CA VAL A 108 4.06 8.75 2.29
C VAL A 108 4.01 10.21 1.86
N GLY A 109 5.05 10.98 2.13
CA GLY A 109 5.13 12.37 1.69
C GLY A 109 5.02 12.49 0.18
N GLU A 110 5.68 11.62 -0.56
CA GLU A 110 5.67 11.63 -2.02
C GLU A 110 4.26 11.38 -2.58
N VAL A 111 3.58 10.32 -2.12
CA VAL A 111 2.27 10.00 -2.70
C VAL A 111 1.22 11.05 -2.37
N PHE A 112 1.29 11.67 -1.21
CA PHE A 112 0.36 12.74 -0.86
C PHE A 112 0.68 14.03 -1.61
N SER A 113 1.94 14.31 -1.89
CA SER A 113 2.33 15.47 -2.69
C SER A 113 1.84 15.33 -4.13
N ARG A 114 1.96 14.16 -4.71
CA ARG A 114 1.43 13.89 -6.06
C ARG A 114 -0.06 14.14 -6.14
N LYS A 115 -0.81 13.69 -5.15
CA LYS A 115 -2.25 13.91 -5.13
C LYS A 115 -2.59 15.39 -5.12
N ARG A 116 -1.81 16.20 -4.43
CA ARG A 116 -2.02 17.65 -4.39
C ARG A 116 -1.70 18.31 -5.73
N THR A 117 -0.68 17.83 -6.42
CA THR A 117 -0.22 18.46 -7.65
C THR A 117 -1.06 18.12 -8.87
N VAL A 118 -1.91 17.15 -8.79
CA VAL A 118 -2.78 16.73 -9.89
C VAL A 118 -3.83 17.79 -10.22
N ARG A 119 -4.03 18.73 -9.34
CA ARG A 119 -4.96 19.83 -9.61
C ARG A 119 -4.34 20.96 -10.41
#